data_40b8ff61f848ad52a0d822450e7a7134
#
_entry.id   40b8ff61f848ad52a0d822450e7a7134
#
_cell.length_a   1.000
_cell.length_b   1.000
_cell.length_c   1.000
_cell.angle_alpha   90.00
_cell.angle_beta   90.00
_cell.angle_gamma   90.00
#
_symmetry.space_group_name_H-M   'P 1'
#
loop_
_entity.id
_entity.type
_entity.pdbx_description
1 polymer ?
#
loop_
_entity_poly.entity_id
_entity_poly.type
_entity_poly.pdbx_seq_one_letter_code
_entity_poly.pdbx_strand_id
1 'polypeptide(L)' 'MQELIDKLKAEAGLTDEQATNAIESIKNYIVEKFPMFEGAVNNLFGKAD' A
#
# COMPACT_ATOMS: atom_id res chain seq x y z
N MET A 1 2.97 8.15 -0.74
CA MET A 1 2.66 6.78 -1.22
C MET A 1 3.19 6.50 -2.61
N GLN A 2 3.28 7.52 -3.43
CA GLN A 2 3.80 7.33 -4.78
C GLN A 2 5.21 6.77 -4.78
N GLU A 3 6.01 7.17 -3.82
CA GLU A 3 7.39 6.69 -3.72
C GLU A 3 7.42 5.17 -3.55
N LEU A 4 6.54 4.64 -2.71
CA LEU A 4 6.49 3.21 -2.50
C LEU A 4 6.00 2.48 -3.75
N ILE A 5 5.04 3.06 -4.42
CA ILE A 5 4.54 2.48 -5.67
C ILE A 5 5.65 2.43 -6.70
N ASP A 6 6.41 3.51 -6.83
CA ASP A 6 7.52 3.55 -7.77
C ASP A 6 8.57 2.50 -7.44
N LYS A 7 8.85 2.34 -6.15
CA LYS A 7 9.84 1.36 -5.73
C LYS A 7 9.38 -0.05 -6.04
N LEU A 8 8.11 -0.35 -5.80
CA LEU A 8 7.58 -1.67 -6.10
C LEU A 8 7.62 -1.94 -7.59
N LYS A 9 7.27 -0.95 -8.40
CA LYS A 9 7.33 -1.11 -9.84
C LYS A 9 8.74 -1.44 -10.30
N ALA A 10 9.71 -0.73 -9.78
CA ALA A 10 11.10 -0.91 -10.21
C ALA A 10 11.68 -2.22 -9.71
N GLU A 11 11.41 -2.57 -8.48
CA GLU A 11 12.05 -3.74 -7.88
C GLU A 11 11.35 -5.03 -8.21
N ALA A 12 10.03 -5.00 -8.33
CA ALA A 12 9.25 -6.20 -8.60
C ALA A 12 8.79 -6.30 -10.05
N GLY A 13 9.08 -5.29 -10.86
CA GLY A 13 8.68 -5.30 -12.25
C GLY A 13 7.18 -5.20 -12.43
N LEU A 14 6.51 -4.44 -11.58
CA LEU A 14 5.06 -4.34 -11.63
C LEU A 14 4.63 -3.11 -12.43
N THR A 15 3.41 -3.19 -12.95
CA THR A 15 2.77 -2.01 -13.51
C THR A 15 2.19 -1.16 -12.39
N ASP A 16 1.78 0.07 -12.74
CA ASP A 16 1.11 0.93 -11.76
C ASP A 16 -0.06 0.24 -11.10
N GLU A 17 -0.88 -0.41 -11.91
CA GLU A 17 -2.07 -1.07 -11.40
C GLU A 17 -1.68 -2.22 -10.48
N GLN A 18 -0.70 -3.01 -10.89
CA GLN A 18 -0.27 -4.13 -10.07
C GLN A 18 0.32 -3.66 -8.75
N ALA A 19 1.14 -2.61 -8.78
CA ALA A 19 1.73 -2.08 -7.56
C ALA A 19 0.67 -1.54 -6.63
N THR A 20 -0.32 -0.82 -7.18
CA THR A 20 -1.40 -0.29 -6.37
C THR A 20 -2.20 -1.41 -5.72
N ASN A 21 -2.51 -2.46 -6.50
CA ASN A 21 -3.25 -3.59 -5.96
C ASN A 21 -2.45 -4.30 -4.88
N ALA A 22 -1.14 -4.42 -5.06
CA ALA A 22 -0.30 -5.05 -4.07
C ALA A 22 -0.33 -4.27 -2.75
N ILE A 23 -0.24 -2.96 -2.84
CA ILE A 23 -0.27 -2.12 -1.65
C ILE A 23 -1.63 -2.22 -0.96
N GLU A 24 -2.71 -2.25 -1.74
CA GLU A 24 -4.03 -2.40 -1.16
C GLU A 24 -4.16 -3.73 -0.42
N SER A 25 -3.61 -4.79 -0.99
CA SER A 25 -3.65 -6.09 -0.33
C SER A 25 -2.89 -6.06 0.98
N ILE A 26 -1.74 -5.41 0.99
CA ILE A 26 -0.95 -5.29 2.21
C ILE A 26 -1.71 -4.48 3.25
N LYS A 27 -2.31 -3.38 2.83
CA LYS A 27 -3.08 -2.53 3.73
C LYS A 27 -4.22 -3.33 4.35
N ASN A 28 -4.97 -4.05 3.53
CA ASN A 28 -6.10 -4.83 4.02
C ASN A 28 -5.65 -5.92 4.98
N TYR A 29 -4.52 -6.54 4.69
CA TYR A 29 -4.00 -7.57 5.57
C TYR A 29 -3.66 -7.00 6.95
N ILE A 30 -2.99 -5.85 6.96
CA ILE A 30 -2.59 -5.23 8.22
C ILE A 30 -3.83 -4.86 9.05
N VAL A 31 -4.82 -4.25 8.40
CA VAL A 31 -6.03 -3.83 9.09
C VAL A 31 -6.77 -5.05 9.63
N GLU A 32 -6.78 -6.13 8.87
CA GLU A 32 -7.47 -7.34 9.29
C GLU A 32 -6.80 -7.98 10.50
N LYS A 33 -5.47 -8.03 10.49
CA LYS A 33 -4.73 -8.67 11.57
C LYS A 33 -4.51 -7.75 12.76
N PHE A 34 -4.38 -6.48 12.50
CA PHE A 34 -4.08 -5.49 13.53
C PHE A 34 -5.01 -4.30 13.39
N PRO A 35 -6.29 -4.48 13.72
CA PRO A 35 -7.27 -3.40 13.51
C PRO A 35 -6.93 -2.12 14.25
N MET A 36 -6.15 -2.21 15.31
CA MET A 36 -5.76 -1.02 16.04
C MET A 36 -4.89 -0.09 15.21
N PHE A 37 -4.27 -0.61 14.15
CA PHE A 37 -3.42 0.18 13.27
C PHE A 37 -4.19 0.79 12.10
N GLU A 38 -5.50 0.62 12.06
CA GLU A 38 -6.29 1.10 10.92
C GLU A 38 -6.07 2.59 10.66
N GLY A 39 -6.04 3.38 11.73
CA GLY A 39 -5.84 4.81 11.58
C GLY A 39 -4.48 5.14 10.98
N ALA A 40 -3.43 4.47 11.48
CA ALA A 40 -2.09 4.70 10.98
C ALA A 40 -1.96 4.24 9.53
N VAL A 41 -2.57 3.10 9.21
CA VAL A 41 -2.50 2.57 7.87
C VAL A 41 -3.21 3.50 6.88
N ASN A 42 -4.40 3.97 7.26
CA ASN A 42 -5.12 4.91 6.41
C ASN A 42 -4.35 6.20 6.22
N ASN A 43 -3.64 6.63 7.25
CA ASN A 43 -2.84 7.83 7.17
C ASN A 43 -1.67 7.67 6.21
N LEU A 44 -1.05 6.50 6.22
CA LEU A 44 0.09 6.23 5.36
C LEU A 44 -0.31 5.85 3.94
N PHE A 45 -1.26 4.95 3.80
CA PHE A 45 -1.60 4.37 2.51
C PHE A 45 -2.79 5.01 1.83
N GLY A 46 -3.71 5.53 2.63
CA GLY A 46 -4.90 6.14 2.07
C GLY A 46 -4.71 7.58 1.66
N LYS A 47 -3.58 8.14 2.03
CA LYS A 47 -3.31 9.52 1.72
C LYS A 47 -2.93 9.65 0.26
N ALA A 48 -3.73 10.33 -0.46
CA ALA A 48 -3.45 10.56 -1.87
C ALA A 48 -2.29 11.51 -1.98
N ASP A 49 -1.38 11.16 -2.80
CA ASP A 49 -0.29 12.07 -3.03
C ASP A 49 -0.44 12.87 -4.26
#